data_d2efde984a81eab198c9d29898035d69
#
_entry.id   d2efde984a81eab198c9d29898035d69
#
_cell.length_a   1.000
_cell.length_b   1.000
_cell.length_c   1.000
_cell.angle_alpha   90.00
_cell.angle_beta   90.00
_cell.angle_gamma   90.00
#
_symmetry.space_group_name_H-M   'P 1'
#
loop_
_entity.id
_entity.type
_entity.pdbx_description
1 polymer ?
#
loop_
_entity_poly.entity_id
_entity_poly.type
_entity_poly.pdbx_seq_one_letter_code
_entity_poly.pdbx_strand_id
1 'polypeptide(L)' 'MARIAGVDLPKEKRIEIALTYLYGIGPSRSRVILGNTGVDPDRRAVDLTDDDVNKLRQEIEAINPQFQFAVYPA' A
#
# COMPACT_ATOMS: atom_id res chain seq x y z
N MET A 1 -6.62 11.15 1.85
CA MET A 1 -7.19 9.81 1.68
C MET A 1 -6.14 8.90 1.05
N ALA A 2 -5.92 7.74 1.65
CA ALA A 2 -4.89 6.84 1.15
C ALA A 2 -5.38 6.08 -0.07
N ARG A 3 -4.85 6.43 -1.22
CA ARG A 3 -5.19 5.79 -2.48
C ARG A 3 -3.92 5.34 -3.17
N ILE A 4 -3.80 4.04 -3.37
CA ILE A 4 -2.59 3.44 -3.94
C ILE A 4 -2.99 2.51 -5.07
N ALA A 5 -2.29 2.59 -6.19
CA ALA A 5 -2.55 1.76 -7.38
C ALA A 5 -4.01 1.85 -7.82
N GLY A 6 -4.63 3.02 -7.69
CA GLY A 6 -6.01 3.23 -8.10
C GLY A 6 -7.06 2.69 -7.13
N VAL A 7 -6.63 2.17 -5.98
CA VAL A 7 -7.53 1.58 -4.99
C VAL A 7 -7.59 2.46 -3.75
N ASP A 8 -8.79 2.80 -3.32
CA ASP A 8 -8.98 3.51 -2.05
C ASP A 8 -8.84 2.52 -0.91
N LEU A 9 -7.87 2.77 -0.03
CA LEU A 9 -7.65 1.91 1.11
C LEU A 9 -8.68 2.21 2.20
N PRO A 10 -9.13 1.19 2.95
CA PRO A 10 -10.10 1.40 4.03
C PRO A 10 -9.44 2.24 5.14
N LYS A 11 -10.06 3.39 5.43
CA LYS A 11 -9.48 4.39 6.33
C LYS A 11 -9.34 3.89 7.75
N GLU A 12 -10.30 3.13 8.21
CA GLU A 12 -10.38 2.70 9.61
C GLU A 12 -9.52 1.47 9.90
N LYS A 13 -8.96 0.85 8.87
CA LYS A 13 -8.11 -0.33 9.07
C LYS A 13 -6.67 0.07 9.28
N ARG A 14 -5.93 -0.75 10.04
CA ARG A 14 -4.49 -0.57 10.16
C ARG A 14 -3.87 -0.71 8.77
N ILE A 15 -2.78 0.01 8.53
CA ILE A 15 -2.15 0.00 7.22
C ILE A 15 -1.70 -1.41 6.81
N GLU A 16 -1.29 -2.23 7.77
CA GLU A 16 -0.92 -3.61 7.50
C GLU A 16 -2.07 -4.38 6.85
N ILE A 17 -3.27 -4.17 7.34
CA ILE A 17 -4.47 -4.81 6.81
C ILE A 17 -4.92 -4.14 5.53
N ALA A 18 -4.87 -2.81 5.50
CA ALA A 18 -5.33 -2.04 4.36
C ALA A 18 -4.59 -2.40 3.07
N LEU A 19 -3.28 -2.64 3.18
CA LEU A 19 -2.48 -3.00 2.01
C LEU A 19 -2.90 -4.34 1.40
N THR A 20 -3.47 -5.24 2.19
CA THR A 20 -3.91 -6.54 1.67
C THR A 20 -5.12 -6.42 0.75
N TYR A 21 -5.77 -5.25 0.73
CA TYR A 21 -6.86 -4.99 -0.21
C TYR A 21 -6.35 -4.78 -1.62
N LEU A 22 -5.06 -4.54 -1.78
CA LEU A 22 -4.46 -4.41 -3.09
C LEU A 22 -4.26 -5.79 -3.72
N TYR A 23 -4.53 -5.88 -5.00
CA TYR A 23 -4.39 -7.13 -5.73
C TYR A 23 -2.94 -7.63 -5.65
N GLY A 24 -2.78 -8.90 -5.27
CA GLY A 24 -1.47 -9.51 -5.21
C GLY A 24 -0.68 -9.24 -3.94
N ILE A 25 -1.24 -8.50 -2.98
CA ILE A 25 -0.57 -8.23 -1.72
C ILE A 25 -1.25 -8.98 -0.59
N GLY A 26 -0.57 -10.00 -0.07
CA GLY A 26 -1.02 -10.72 1.10
C GLY A 26 -0.39 -10.16 2.37
N PRO A 27 -0.70 -10.76 3.53
CA PRO A 27 -0.17 -10.27 4.80
C PRO A 27 1.37 -10.27 4.87
N SER A 28 2.01 -11.27 4.31
CA SER A 28 3.48 -11.35 4.33
C SER A 28 4.10 -10.23 3.52
N ARG A 29 3.58 -9.99 2.33
CA ARG A 29 4.09 -8.94 1.45
C ARG A 29 3.83 -7.55 2.05
N SER A 30 2.67 -7.39 2.68
CA SER A 30 2.35 -6.14 3.38
C SER A 30 3.40 -5.81 4.43
N ARG A 31 3.80 -6.80 5.23
CA ARG A 31 4.82 -6.59 6.26
C ARG A 31 6.18 -6.21 5.67
N VAL A 32 6.55 -6.84 4.57
CA VAL A 32 7.81 -6.52 3.89
C VAL A 32 7.79 -5.06 3.41
N ILE A 33 6.69 -4.65 2.81
CA ILE A 33 6.54 -3.29 2.31
C ILE A 33 6.67 -2.29 3.46
N LEU A 34 5.98 -2.54 4.56
CA LEU A 34 6.03 -1.64 5.72
C LEU A 34 7.41 -1.62 6.35
N GLY A 35 8.08 -2.76 6.43
CA GLY A 35 9.45 -2.82 6.94
C GLY A 35 10.42 -2.01 6.09
N ASN A 36 10.28 -2.08 4.77
CA ASN A 36 11.17 -1.37 3.85
C ASN A 36 10.93 0.14 3.86
N THR A 37 9.69 0.56 4.08
CA THR A 37 9.35 1.98 4.09
C THR A 37 9.48 2.62 5.46
N GLY A 38 9.54 1.80 6.51
CA GLY A 38 9.61 2.31 7.88
C GLY A 38 8.29 2.84 8.40
N VAL A 39 7.19 2.55 7.72
CA VAL A 39 5.86 2.96 8.18
C VAL A 39 5.39 2.00 9.27
N ASP A 40 4.83 2.56 10.35
CA ASP A 40 4.30 1.77 11.46
C ASP A 40 3.10 0.93 10.99
N PRO A 41 3.19 -0.41 11.08
CA PRO A 41 2.11 -1.26 10.60
C PRO A 41 0.81 -1.12 11.39
N ASP A 42 0.88 -0.65 12.62
CA ASP A 42 -0.31 -0.48 13.46
C ASP A 42 -1.02 0.85 13.22
N ARG A 43 -0.43 1.72 12.44
CA ARG A 43 -1.06 3.00 12.14
C ARG A 43 -2.24 2.80 11.21
N ARG A 44 -3.32 3.55 11.43
CA ARG A 44 -4.49 3.46 10.56
C ARG A 44 -4.22 4.19 9.25
N ALA A 45 -4.85 3.70 8.19
CA ALA A 45 -4.64 4.29 6.87
C ALA A 45 -4.97 5.78 6.84
N VAL A 46 -6.00 6.18 7.59
CA VAL A 46 -6.43 7.59 7.65
C VAL A 46 -5.37 8.49 8.30
N ASP A 47 -4.50 7.91 9.13
CA ASP A 47 -3.49 8.69 9.85
C ASP A 47 -2.17 8.81 9.10
N LEU A 48 -2.07 8.24 7.91
CA LEU A 48 -0.85 8.33 7.11
C LEU A 48 -0.68 9.73 6.53
N THR A 49 0.57 10.21 6.53
CA THR A 49 0.89 11.46 5.85
C THR A 49 1.03 11.19 4.35
N ASP A 50 0.99 12.28 3.56
CA ASP A 50 1.22 12.15 2.12
C ASP A 50 2.58 11.53 1.82
N ASP A 51 3.57 11.83 2.65
CA ASP A 51 4.91 11.28 2.52
C ASP A 51 4.90 9.77 2.72
N ASP A 52 4.20 9.30 3.75
CA ASP A 52 4.03 7.88 4.00
C ASP A 52 3.37 7.17 2.83
N VAL A 53 2.31 7.78 2.29
CA VAL A 53 1.60 7.21 1.16
C VAL A 53 2.50 7.11 -0.07
N ASN A 54 3.30 8.14 -0.31
CA ASN A 54 4.24 8.15 -1.43
C ASN A 54 5.30 7.05 -1.29
N LYS A 55 5.82 6.86 -0.08
CA LYS A 55 6.80 5.81 0.18
C LYS A 55 6.21 4.43 -0.09
N LEU A 56 5.00 4.21 0.40
CA LEU A 56 4.31 2.94 0.19
C LEU A 56 4.07 2.69 -1.28
N ARG A 57 3.62 3.71 -2.01
CA ARG A 57 3.35 3.58 -3.43
C ARG A 57 4.61 3.22 -4.20
N GLN A 58 5.71 3.91 -3.91
CA GLN A 58 6.98 3.64 -4.58
C GLN A 58 7.45 2.22 -4.32
N GLU A 59 7.32 1.77 -3.07
CA GLU A 59 7.76 0.43 -2.71
C GLU A 59 6.92 -0.63 -3.41
N ILE A 60 5.61 -0.43 -3.46
CA ILE A 60 4.70 -1.37 -4.11
C ILE A 60 5.00 -1.47 -5.60
N GLU A 61 5.23 -0.34 -6.25
CA GLU A 61 5.55 -0.32 -7.67
C GLU A 61 6.89 -0.98 -7.96
N ALA A 62 7.86 -0.84 -7.05
CA ALA A 62 9.16 -1.44 -7.20
C ALA A 62 9.13 -2.96 -7.03
N ILE A 63 8.33 -3.44 -6.06
CA ILE A 63 8.22 -4.87 -5.79
C ILE A 63 7.36 -5.56 -6.84
N ASN A 64 6.31 -4.88 -7.27
CA ASN A 64 5.33 -5.47 -8.17
C ASN A 64 4.99 -4.50 -9.29
N PRO A 65 5.89 -4.35 -10.26
CA PRO A 65 5.68 -3.40 -11.37
C PRO A 65 4.43 -3.70 -12.19
N GLN A 66 3.89 -4.91 -12.08
CA GLN A 66 2.66 -5.26 -12.78
C GLN A 66 1.46 -4.47 -12.30
N PHE A 67 1.53 -3.86 -11.13
CA PHE A 67 0.44 -3.01 -10.67
C PHE A 67 0.19 -1.86 -11.63
N GLN A 68 1.24 -1.29 -12.18
CA GLN A 68 1.09 -0.21 -13.14
C GLN A 68 0.37 -0.69 -14.39
N PHE A 69 0.69 -1.89 -14.83
CA PHE A 69 0.11 -2.43 -16.05
C PHE A 69 -1.28 -3.01 -15.81
N ALA A 70 -1.57 -3.45 -14.60
CA ALA A 70 -2.90 -3.94 -14.27
C ALA A 70 -3.94 -2.82 -14.32
N VAL A 71 -3.52 -1.60 -14.06
CA VAL A 71 -4.39 -0.42 -14.11
C VAL A 71 -4.69 -0.03 -15.56
N TYR A 72 -3.88 -0.49 -16.47
CA TYR A 72 -4.04 -0.18 -17.91
C TYR A 72 -4.26 -1.47 -18.66
N PRO A 73 -5.47 -1.96 -18.65
CA PRO A 73 -5.77 -3.13 -19.46
C PRO A 73 -5.53 -2.76 -20.92
N ALA A 74 -4.65 -3.51 -21.50
CA ALA A 74 -4.32 -3.26 -22.88
C ALA A 74 -5.51 -3.50 -23.77
#